data_f6a491864940961f2e4d850d0cfbea88
#
_entry.id   f6a491864940961f2e4d850d0cfbea88
#
_cell.length_a   1.000
_cell.length_b   1.000
_cell.length_c   1.000
_cell.angle_alpha   90.00
_cell.angle_beta   90.00
_cell.angle_gamma   90.00
#
_symmetry.space_group_name_H-M   'P 1'
#
loop_
_entity.id
_entity.type
_entity.pdbx_description
1 polymer ?
#
loop_
_entity_poly.entity_id
_entity_poly.type
_entity_poly.pdbx_seq_one_letter_code
_entity_poly.pdbx_strand_id
1 'polypeptide(L)'
;MRNVRGQDENTSDEEVAGVPNWDYNSFMGIIARSTMKAFWAHSATYEDAIEPCMAWYREALKSDWAAPNDVKDQYSTASILKDGRVVFNLAGNKYRLVVWINYPYRIVYIRFIGTHKEYDEIDAQTI
;
A
#
# COMPACT_ATOMS: atom_id res chain seq x y z
N MET A 1 -2.73 21.37 -14.48
CA MET A 1 -3.24 20.72 -13.85
C MET A 1 -3.07 20.21 -13.79
N ARG A 2 -2.72 20.48 -14.05
CA ARG A 2 -3.09 19.72 -13.39
C ARG A 2 -2.75 19.20 -13.21
N ASN A 3 -2.35 19.75 -13.38
CA ASN A 3 -2.63 18.97 -12.60
C ASN A 3 -2.23 18.54 -12.44
N VAL A 4 -1.93 18.88 -12.61
CA VAL A 4 -2.26 18.26 -11.91
C VAL A 4 -1.82 17.97 -11.69
N ARG A 5 -1.27 18.58 -11.75
CA ARG A 5 -1.53 18.04 -11.04
C ARG A 5 -1.49 17.87 -10.56
N GLY A 6 -1.08 18.15 -10.69
CA GLY A 6 -1.76 17.87 -9.78
C GLY A 6 -1.64 17.71 -9.40
N GLN A 7 -1.29 18.01 -9.12
CA GLN A 7 -1.95 17.60 -8.42
C GLN A 7 -2.19 17.34 -8.08
N ASP A 8 -1.91 17.77 -8.22
CA ASP A 8 -2.73 17.28 -7.57
C ASP A 8 -2.88 17.05 -7.39
N GLU A 9 -2.67 17.16 -7.47
CA GLU A 9 -3.48 16.74 -6.98
C GLU A 9 -3.88 16.35 -7.02
N ASN A 10 -3.65 16.60 -7.28
CA ASN A 10 -4.57 15.99 -6.98
C ASN A 10 -4.78 15.50 -7.22
N THR A 11 -4.56 15.45 -7.52
CA THR A 11 -5.30 14.81 -7.43
C THR A 11 -5.34 14.24 -7.58
N SER A 12 -5.24 14.25 -7.92
CA SER A 12 -5.71 13.48 -7.79
C SER A 12 -5.59 12.85 -8.04
N ASP A 13 -5.35 12.83 -8.07
CA ASP A 13 -5.57 12.04 -8.14
C ASP A 13 -5.72 11.45 -8.61
N GLU A 14 -5.61 11.55 -8.77
CA GLU A 14 -6.07 10.98 -9.01
C GLU A 14 -6.34 10.52 -9.53
N GLU A 15 -6.75 10.77 -9.54
CA GLU A 15 -7.14 10.25 -9.88
C GLU A 15 -7.49 10.41 -10.80
N VAL A 16 -7.04 10.45 -11.14
CA VAL A 16 -7.64 10.67 -12.39
C VAL A 16 -8.79 9.79 -12.72
N ALA A 17 -9.81 10.38 -13.16
CA ALA A 17 -11.02 9.63 -13.40
C ALA A 17 -10.74 8.42 -14.30
N GLY A 18 -11.17 7.27 -13.87
CA GLY A 18 -11.04 6.05 -14.63
C GLY A 18 -9.62 5.52 -14.75
N VAL A 19 -8.65 6.27 -14.31
CA VAL A 19 -7.28 5.84 -14.36
C VAL A 19 -6.94 5.13 -13.06
N PRO A 20 -6.50 3.90 -13.12
CA PRO A 20 -6.11 3.19 -11.92
C PRO A 20 -4.94 3.90 -11.23
N ASN A 21 -4.57 3.41 -10.07
CA ASN A 21 -3.50 3.98 -9.28
C ASN A 21 -2.12 3.64 -9.83
N TRP A 22 -2.02 3.46 -11.15
CA TRP A 22 -0.73 3.22 -11.80
C TRP A 22 -0.78 3.80 -13.21
N ASP A 23 0.38 4.01 -13.81
CA ASP A 23 0.50 4.43 -15.19
C ASP A 23 1.28 3.36 -15.96
N TYR A 24 1.60 3.64 -17.22
CA TYR A 24 2.26 2.63 -18.05
C TYR A 24 3.72 2.38 -17.64
N ASN A 25 4.26 3.16 -16.70
CA ASN A 25 5.59 2.90 -16.13
C ASN A 25 5.50 2.05 -14.87
N SER A 26 4.30 1.67 -14.45
CA SER A 26 4.09 0.86 -13.26
C SER A 26 3.99 -0.60 -13.64
N PHE A 27 4.56 -1.48 -12.82
CA PHE A 27 4.44 -2.92 -13.00
C PHE A 27 3.31 -3.50 -12.15
N MET A 28 3.01 -2.87 -11.01
CA MET A 28 1.97 -3.34 -10.11
C MET A 28 0.81 -2.35 -10.10
N GLY A 29 -0.41 -2.88 -10.03
CA GLY A 29 -1.59 -2.09 -9.72
C GLY A 29 -1.87 -2.21 -8.24
N ILE A 30 -2.39 -1.15 -7.62
CA ILE A 30 -2.66 -1.14 -6.18
C ILE A 30 -4.09 -0.68 -5.92
N ILE A 31 -4.84 -1.48 -5.18
CA ILE A 31 -6.23 -1.24 -4.83
C ILE A 31 -6.36 -1.36 -3.31
N ALA A 32 -6.58 -0.30 -2.57
CA ALA A 32 -6.69 1.03 -3.13
C ALA A 32 -5.95 2.00 -2.21
N ARG A 33 -5.33 3.02 -2.82
CA ARG A 33 -4.66 4.06 -2.05
C ARG A 33 -5.61 4.74 -1.06
N SER A 34 -6.89 4.83 -1.41
CA SER A 34 -7.89 5.46 -0.54
C SER A 34 -8.00 4.79 0.82
N THR A 35 -7.70 3.49 0.92
CA THR A 35 -7.71 2.78 2.20
C THR A 35 -6.67 3.38 3.15
N MET A 36 -5.47 3.68 2.64
CA MET A 36 -4.43 4.30 3.46
C MET A 36 -4.80 5.74 3.82
N LYS A 37 -5.34 6.48 2.86
CA LYS A 37 -5.74 7.88 3.11
C LYS A 37 -6.83 7.96 4.16
N ALA A 38 -7.78 7.03 4.14
CA ALA A 38 -8.83 7.00 5.14
C ALA A 38 -8.25 6.77 6.55
N PHE A 39 -7.18 5.97 6.63
CA PHE A 39 -6.56 5.70 7.92
C PHE A 39 -5.97 6.96 8.55
N TRP A 40 -5.10 7.66 7.81
CA TRP A 40 -4.45 8.83 8.41
C TRP A 40 -5.39 10.02 8.52
N ALA A 41 -6.47 10.06 7.74
CA ALA A 41 -7.47 11.11 7.86
C ALA A 41 -8.33 10.93 9.10
N HIS A 42 -8.34 9.72 9.68
CA HIS A 42 -9.16 9.42 10.87
C HIS A 42 -8.73 10.21 12.10
N SER A 43 -7.43 10.48 12.24
CA SER A 43 -6.93 11.21 13.41
C SER A 43 -5.60 11.88 13.07
N ALA A 44 -5.42 13.09 13.63
CA ALA A 44 -4.15 13.80 13.47
C ALA A 44 -2.98 13.04 14.09
N THR A 45 -3.24 12.12 15.02
CA THR A 45 -2.16 11.30 15.61
C THR A 45 -1.53 10.36 14.60
N TYR A 46 -2.19 10.11 13.46
CA TYR A 46 -1.69 9.23 12.41
C TYR A 46 -0.99 9.98 11.27
N GLU A 47 -0.73 11.27 11.48
CA GLU A 47 -0.09 12.08 10.45
C GLU A 47 1.28 11.53 10.07
N ASP A 48 2.01 10.95 11.00
CA ASP A 48 3.32 10.37 10.73
C ASP A 48 3.26 9.08 9.92
N ALA A 49 2.07 8.58 9.63
CA ALA A 49 1.90 7.44 8.74
C ALA A 49 1.92 7.87 7.27
N ILE A 50 1.66 9.14 6.98
CA ILE A 50 1.49 9.62 5.60
C ILE A 50 2.72 9.33 4.74
N GLU A 51 3.88 9.84 5.14
CA GLU A 51 5.06 9.68 4.30
C GLU A 51 5.52 8.23 4.16
N PRO A 52 5.57 7.42 5.24
CA PRO A 52 5.91 6.00 5.08
C PRO A 52 4.95 5.25 4.17
N CYS A 53 3.65 5.53 4.27
CA CYS A 53 2.65 4.90 3.40
C CYS A 53 2.84 5.31 1.95
N MET A 54 3.07 6.59 1.70
CA MET A 54 3.24 7.07 0.34
C MET A 54 4.56 6.61 -0.27
N ALA A 55 5.61 6.49 0.54
CA ALA A 55 6.89 5.94 0.07
C ALA A 55 6.70 4.49 -0.36
N TRP A 56 6.03 3.69 0.48
CA TRP A 56 5.72 2.31 0.13
C TRP A 56 4.88 2.23 -1.15
N TYR A 57 3.88 3.09 -1.26
CA TYR A 57 2.99 3.11 -2.42
C TYR A 57 3.77 3.37 -3.71
N ARG A 58 4.63 4.40 -3.70
CA ARG A 58 5.43 4.74 -4.88
C ARG A 58 6.39 3.60 -5.26
N GLU A 59 7.02 2.99 -4.26
CA GLU A 59 7.94 1.88 -4.48
C GLU A 59 7.21 0.66 -5.03
N ALA A 60 6.06 0.35 -4.44
CA ALA A 60 5.29 -0.82 -4.84
C ALA A 60 4.79 -0.70 -6.28
N LEU A 61 4.35 0.49 -6.68
CA LEU A 61 3.90 0.71 -8.06
C LEU A 61 4.98 0.36 -9.09
N LYS A 62 6.24 0.62 -8.75
CA LYS A 62 7.36 0.41 -9.68
C LYS A 62 8.02 -0.95 -9.51
N SER A 63 7.57 -1.73 -8.55
CA SER A 63 8.08 -3.08 -8.33
C SER A 63 7.43 -4.05 -9.30
N ASP A 64 8.10 -5.18 -9.53
CA ASP A 64 7.55 -6.26 -10.37
C ASP A 64 7.59 -7.54 -9.54
N TRP A 65 6.61 -7.69 -8.67
CA TRP A 65 6.54 -8.83 -7.76
C TRP A 65 5.82 -9.98 -8.45
N ALA A 66 6.60 -10.94 -8.93
CA ALA A 66 6.07 -12.14 -9.58
C ALA A 66 5.85 -13.29 -8.60
N ALA A 67 6.51 -13.23 -7.46
CA ALA A 67 6.48 -14.29 -6.45
C ALA A 67 6.78 -13.69 -5.08
N PRO A 68 6.42 -14.41 -3.99
CA PRO A 68 6.65 -13.88 -2.64
C PRO A 68 8.09 -13.49 -2.32
N ASN A 69 9.07 -14.24 -2.84
CA ASN A 69 10.46 -13.89 -2.53
C ASN A 69 10.90 -12.58 -3.17
N ASP A 70 10.24 -12.12 -4.23
CA ASP A 70 10.54 -10.80 -4.80
C ASP A 70 10.21 -9.70 -3.79
N VAL A 71 9.12 -9.88 -3.05
CA VAL A 71 8.73 -8.94 -1.99
C VAL A 71 9.74 -8.99 -0.86
N LYS A 72 10.10 -10.20 -0.42
CA LYS A 72 11.01 -10.39 0.71
C LYS A 72 12.40 -9.84 0.43
N ASP A 73 12.87 -9.97 -0.81
CA ASP A 73 14.16 -9.44 -1.21
C ASP A 73 14.21 -7.92 -1.11
N GLN A 74 13.09 -7.27 -1.41
CA GLN A 74 12.99 -5.81 -1.37
C GLN A 74 12.69 -5.29 0.02
N TYR A 75 11.86 -6.01 0.78
CA TYR A 75 11.44 -5.63 2.13
C TYR A 75 11.77 -6.76 3.10
N SER A 76 12.98 -6.72 3.64
CA SER A 76 13.46 -7.81 4.51
C SER A 76 12.63 -8.01 5.77
N THR A 77 11.96 -6.95 6.25
CA THR A 77 11.13 -7.03 7.45
C THR A 77 9.69 -7.44 7.15
N ALA A 78 9.32 -7.60 5.87
CA ALA A 78 7.97 -8.02 5.54
C ALA A 78 7.74 -9.47 5.98
N SER A 79 6.51 -9.75 6.42
CA SER A 79 6.09 -11.11 6.75
C SER A 79 5.30 -11.67 5.59
N ILE A 80 5.78 -12.79 5.06
CA ILE A 80 5.11 -13.48 3.95
C ILE A 80 4.21 -14.55 4.55
N LEU A 81 2.91 -14.36 4.37
CA LEU A 81 1.91 -15.31 4.87
C LEU A 81 1.42 -16.19 3.73
N LYS A 82 0.43 -17.04 4.02
CA LYS A 82 -0.14 -17.93 3.01
C LYS A 82 -1.02 -17.19 2.03
N ASP A 83 -1.21 -17.76 0.86
CA ASP A 83 -2.22 -17.33 -0.13
C ASP A 83 -2.09 -15.88 -0.55
N GLY A 84 -0.85 -15.42 -0.70
CA GLY A 84 -0.59 -14.08 -1.23
C GLY A 84 -0.67 -12.97 -0.20
N ARG A 85 -0.89 -13.29 1.07
CA ARG A 85 -0.93 -12.26 2.12
C ARG A 85 0.48 -11.86 2.51
N VAL A 86 0.68 -10.56 2.68
CA VAL A 86 1.97 -9.99 3.08
C VAL A 86 1.70 -8.87 4.08
N VAL A 87 2.53 -8.79 5.10
CA VAL A 87 2.46 -7.72 6.10
C VAL A 87 3.73 -6.90 6.01
N PHE A 88 3.57 -5.61 5.77
CA PHE A 88 4.68 -4.66 5.75
C PHE A 88 4.71 -3.87 7.05
N ASN A 89 5.92 -3.64 7.57
CA ASN A 89 6.13 -2.76 8.71
C ASN A 89 6.45 -1.37 8.17
N LEU A 90 5.71 -0.37 8.62
CA LEU A 90 5.91 1.01 8.18
C LEU A 90 6.28 1.87 9.39
N ALA A 91 7.08 2.92 9.14
CA ALA A 91 7.57 3.81 10.21
C ALA A 91 8.22 3.00 11.33
N GLY A 92 9.22 2.19 10.94
CA GLY A 92 9.80 1.21 11.85
C GLY A 92 8.78 0.12 12.16
N ASN A 93 8.34 0.04 13.41
CA ASN A 93 7.33 -0.93 13.79
C ASN A 93 6.02 -0.29 14.21
N LYS A 94 5.84 0.99 13.91
CA LYS A 94 4.68 1.72 14.41
C LYS A 94 3.39 1.32 13.72
N TYR A 95 3.45 1.10 12.41
CA TYR A 95 2.27 0.77 11.61
C TYR A 95 2.45 -0.54 10.88
N ARG A 96 1.33 -1.21 10.62
CA ARG A 96 1.29 -2.48 9.86
C ARG A 96 0.36 -2.30 8.68
N LEU A 97 0.84 -2.71 7.51
CA LEU A 97 0.05 -2.70 6.28
C LEU A 97 -0.10 -4.15 5.83
N VAL A 98 -1.34 -4.62 5.73
CA VAL A 98 -1.64 -5.98 5.28
C VAL A 98 -2.20 -5.89 3.87
N VAL A 99 -1.62 -6.68 2.97
CA VAL A 99 -2.06 -6.71 1.58
C VAL A 99 -2.30 -8.17 1.16
N TRP A 100 -3.09 -8.31 0.11
CA TRP A 100 -3.19 -9.56 -0.63
C TRP A 100 -2.66 -9.28 -2.03
N ILE A 101 -1.73 -10.11 -2.49
CA ILE A 101 -1.10 -9.91 -3.80
C ILE A 101 -1.55 -11.03 -4.74
N ASN A 102 -2.12 -10.62 -5.86
CA ASN A 102 -2.39 -11.52 -6.98
C ASN A 102 -1.17 -11.42 -7.89
N TYR A 103 -0.20 -12.31 -7.67
CA TYR A 103 1.07 -12.25 -8.37
C TYR A 103 0.94 -12.39 -9.89
N PRO A 104 0.14 -13.34 -10.41
CA PRO A 104 0.01 -13.45 -11.87
C PRO A 104 -0.51 -12.18 -12.55
N TYR A 105 -1.41 -11.45 -11.89
CA TYR A 105 -1.98 -10.23 -12.46
C TYR A 105 -1.28 -8.97 -12.00
N ARG A 106 -0.28 -9.10 -11.13
CA ARG A 106 0.48 -7.95 -10.62
C ARG A 106 -0.42 -6.92 -9.94
N ILE A 107 -1.36 -7.39 -9.13
CA ILE A 107 -2.28 -6.51 -8.39
C ILE A 107 -2.10 -6.73 -6.90
N VAL A 108 -1.99 -5.61 -6.17
CA VAL A 108 -1.88 -5.59 -4.72
C VAL A 108 -3.18 -5.00 -4.17
N TYR A 109 -3.87 -5.77 -3.33
CA TYR A 109 -5.08 -5.31 -2.66
C TYR A 109 -4.73 -4.95 -1.22
N ILE A 110 -4.95 -3.69 -0.85
CA ILE A 110 -4.72 -3.25 0.52
C ILE A 110 -5.90 -3.70 1.35
N ARG A 111 -5.62 -4.53 2.37
CA ARG A 111 -6.66 -5.13 3.19
C ARG A 111 -6.78 -4.47 4.56
N PHE A 112 -5.69 -3.90 5.07
CA PHE A 112 -5.68 -3.32 6.40
C PHE A 112 -4.48 -2.39 6.55
N ILE A 113 -4.69 -1.28 7.24
CA ILE A 113 -3.60 -0.42 7.70
C ILE A 113 -3.97 0.02 9.12
N GLY A 114 -3.03 -0.09 10.05
CA GLY A 114 -3.32 0.30 11.41
C GLY A 114 -2.05 0.34 12.25
N THR A 115 -2.23 0.69 13.52
CA THR A 115 -1.14 0.66 14.49
C THR A 115 -0.80 -0.79 14.81
N HIS A 116 0.37 -0.99 15.44
CA HIS A 116 0.76 -2.32 15.91
C HIS A 116 -0.32 -2.93 16.81
N LYS A 117 -0.89 -2.11 17.69
CA LYS A 117 -1.93 -2.59 18.62
C LYS A 117 -3.18 -3.03 17.86
N GLU A 118 -3.60 -2.26 16.88
CA GLU A 118 -4.75 -2.61 16.07
C GLU A 118 -4.50 -3.88 15.27
N TYR A 119 -3.27 -4.01 14.76
CA TYR A 119 -2.87 -5.21 14.01
C TYR A 119 -2.96 -6.46 14.90
N ASP A 120 -2.61 -6.33 16.18
CA ASP A 120 -2.67 -7.47 17.10
C ASP A 120 -4.09 -7.97 17.34
N GLU A 121 -5.09 -7.18 16.96
CA GLU A 121 -6.50 -7.51 17.15
C GLU A 121 -7.15 -8.13 15.92
N ILE A 122 -6.43 -8.24 14.80
CA ILE A 122 -6.96 -8.81 13.58
C ILE A 122 -6.20 -10.08 13.21
N ASP A 123 -6.78 -10.87 12.33
CA ASP A 123 -6.10 -12.01 11.74
C ASP A 123 -5.65 -11.62 10.33
N ALA A 124 -4.35 -11.37 10.17
CA ALA A 124 -3.79 -10.91 8.90
C ALA A 124 -3.99 -11.94 7.78
N GLN A 125 -4.17 -13.22 8.12
CA GLN A 125 -4.35 -14.26 7.11
C GLN A 125 -5.74 -14.22 6.50
N THR A 126 -6.73 -13.67 7.21
CA THR A 126 -8.13 -13.72 6.75
C THR A 126 -8.77 -12.36 6.52
N ILE A 127 -8.12 -11.29 6.99
CA ILE A 127 -8.68 -9.94 6.90
C ILE A 127 -8.97 -9.54 5.45
#